data_a1e7bad7780fcfbc5b2760688293b0b2
#
_entry.id   a1e7bad7780fcfbc5b2760688293b0b2
#
_cell.length_a   1.000
_cell.length_b   1.000
_cell.length_c   1.000
_cell.angle_alpha   90.00
_cell.angle_beta   90.00
_cell.angle_gamma   90.00
#
_symmetry.space_group_name_H-M   'P 1'
#
loop_
_entity.id
_entity.type
_entity.pdbx_description
1 polymer ?
#
loop_
_entity_poly.entity_id
_entity_poly.type
_entity_poly.pdbx_seq_one_letter_code
_entity_poly.pdbx_strand_id
1 'polypeptide(L)'
;MTQQEPIKPAARVAIGGHTVANDAPIVVFAGPCHMESRAHALEMAGALKEIAGRLGLGLVYKSSFDKANRTSLSGKRGIGIDAAIDVFAEIREKLGLPIVTDVHEKEQCAIVAPVADVLQIPAFLCRQTDLLIAAAKTGRVVKVKKGQFLAPWDMKNVVAKIVGSGNPNVLLTERGTSFGYNTLVVDMRGLPQMAETGAPVIFDATHAVQQPGGLGGSSGGDRRFVPVLARAAVAVGVAGLFIETHEAPDTAPSDGPNMVPLKDFEPMMRELMAIDALTKKRA
;
A
#
# COMPACT_ATOMS: atom_id res chain seq x y z
N MET A 1 -4.15 38.43 15.16
CA MET A 1 -3.75 37.27 14.34
C MET A 1 -4.27 36.03 15.05
N THR A 2 -5.38 35.50 14.62
CA THR A 2 -5.91 34.22 15.13
C THR A 2 -4.93 33.11 14.72
N GLN A 3 -4.23 32.52 15.68
CA GLN A 3 -3.45 31.32 15.43
C GLN A 3 -4.44 30.24 14.97
N GLN A 4 -4.43 29.90 13.68
CA GLN A 4 -5.13 28.70 13.22
C GLN A 4 -4.54 27.50 13.95
N GLU A 5 -5.40 26.71 14.58
CA GLU A 5 -4.94 25.44 15.16
C GLU A 5 -4.22 24.60 14.08
N PRO A 6 -3.12 23.94 14.44
CA PRO A 6 -2.39 23.10 13.50
C PRO A 6 -3.32 21.99 12.99
N ILE A 7 -3.41 21.82 11.67
CA ILE A 7 -4.15 20.72 11.04
C ILE A 7 -3.59 19.40 11.57
N LYS A 8 -4.47 18.50 12.01
CA LYS A 8 -4.12 17.14 12.45
C LYS A 8 -4.38 16.14 11.32
N PRO A 9 -3.69 14.99 11.29
CA PRO A 9 -4.04 13.92 10.37
C PRO A 9 -5.47 13.42 10.66
N ALA A 10 -6.16 13.01 9.60
CA ALA A 10 -7.49 12.42 9.74
C ALA A 10 -7.36 10.98 10.28
N ALA A 11 -7.98 10.69 11.43
CA ALA A 11 -8.00 9.36 12.00
C ALA A 11 -8.88 8.38 11.18
N ARG A 12 -9.77 8.91 10.35
CA ARG A 12 -10.68 8.19 9.45
C ARG A 12 -10.58 8.80 8.07
N VAL A 13 -10.04 8.03 7.12
CA VAL A 13 -9.80 8.49 5.75
C VAL A 13 -10.77 7.78 4.80
N ALA A 14 -11.53 8.56 4.02
CA ALA A 14 -12.46 8.02 3.04
C ALA A 14 -11.74 7.75 1.70
N ILE A 15 -11.95 6.57 1.13
CA ILE A 15 -11.42 6.16 -0.17
C ILE A 15 -12.49 5.37 -0.91
N GLY A 16 -13.06 5.91 -1.99
CA GLY A 16 -14.01 5.20 -2.84
C GLY A 16 -15.19 4.56 -2.11
N GLY A 17 -15.76 5.21 -1.11
CA GLY A 17 -16.86 4.68 -0.30
C GLY A 17 -16.42 3.81 0.88
N HIS A 18 -15.13 3.53 1.04
CA HIS A 18 -14.58 2.82 2.19
C HIS A 18 -14.00 3.79 3.22
N THR A 19 -14.15 3.46 4.51
CA THR A 19 -13.51 4.19 5.60
C THR A 19 -12.29 3.41 6.07
N VAL A 20 -11.11 3.99 5.94
CA VAL A 20 -9.83 3.45 6.42
C VAL A 20 -9.53 4.07 7.78
N ALA A 21 -9.58 3.26 8.84
CA ALA A 21 -9.32 3.69 10.22
C ALA A 21 -8.91 2.49 11.07
N ASN A 22 -8.11 2.71 12.13
CA ASN A 22 -7.63 1.61 12.98
C ASN A 22 -8.76 0.91 13.75
N ASP A 23 -9.89 1.59 13.94
CA ASP A 23 -11.10 1.08 14.61
C ASP A 23 -12.23 0.64 13.65
N ALA A 24 -12.03 0.77 12.33
CA ALA A 24 -12.99 0.37 11.30
C ALA A 24 -12.63 -1.01 10.69
N PRO A 25 -13.55 -1.71 9.97
CA PRO A 25 -13.22 -2.93 9.23
C PRO A 25 -11.98 -2.74 8.36
N ILE A 26 -11.08 -3.75 8.33
CA ILE A 26 -9.90 -3.66 7.48
C ILE A 26 -10.28 -3.41 6.02
N VAL A 27 -9.51 -2.53 5.37
CA VAL A 27 -9.56 -2.31 3.92
C VAL A 27 -8.31 -2.92 3.31
N VAL A 28 -8.44 -3.62 2.18
CA VAL A 28 -7.28 -4.18 1.50
C VAL A 28 -6.89 -3.35 0.29
N PHE A 29 -5.59 -3.08 0.17
CA PHE A 29 -4.93 -2.50 -0.99
C PHE A 29 -4.27 -3.65 -1.74
N ALA A 30 -4.90 -4.14 -2.82
CA ALA A 30 -4.46 -5.36 -3.48
C ALA A 30 -4.43 -5.26 -5.01
N GLY A 31 -3.51 -6.00 -5.61
CA GLY A 31 -3.31 -6.12 -7.04
C GLY A 31 -1.90 -6.59 -7.39
N PRO A 32 -1.54 -6.65 -8.67
CA PRO A 32 -0.21 -7.09 -9.10
C PRO A 32 0.87 -6.05 -8.70
N CYS A 33 2.11 -6.53 -8.62
CA CYS A 33 3.26 -5.71 -8.25
C CYS A 33 3.35 -4.45 -9.14
N HIS A 34 3.27 -4.63 -10.45
CA HIS A 34 3.19 -3.54 -11.43
C HIS A 34 2.23 -3.90 -12.58
N MET A 35 1.86 -2.91 -13.36
CA MET A 35 1.01 -3.10 -14.52
C MET A 35 1.80 -3.74 -15.66
N GLU A 36 1.42 -4.96 -16.06
CA GLU A 36 2.07 -5.74 -17.10
C GLU A 36 1.49 -5.44 -18.47
N SER A 37 0.17 -5.33 -18.52
CA SER A 37 -0.60 -4.93 -19.69
C SER A 37 -1.97 -4.43 -19.26
N ARG A 38 -2.68 -3.76 -20.19
CA ARG A 38 -4.09 -3.37 -20.00
C ARG A 38 -4.99 -4.56 -19.72
N ALA A 39 -4.86 -5.64 -20.52
CA ALA A 39 -5.70 -6.83 -20.38
C ALA A 39 -5.52 -7.49 -19.01
N HIS A 40 -4.27 -7.73 -18.59
CA HIS A 40 -3.94 -8.30 -17.27
C HIS A 40 -4.44 -7.43 -16.11
N ALA A 41 -4.29 -6.10 -16.21
CA ALA A 41 -4.77 -5.19 -15.18
C ALA A 41 -6.29 -5.25 -14.98
N LEU A 42 -7.06 -5.30 -16.07
CA LEU A 42 -8.52 -5.43 -16.01
C LEU A 42 -8.96 -6.80 -15.49
N GLU A 43 -8.30 -7.88 -15.88
CA GLU A 43 -8.57 -9.24 -15.41
C GLU A 43 -8.33 -9.35 -13.90
N MET A 44 -7.17 -8.91 -13.43
CA MET A 44 -6.83 -8.93 -12.01
C MET A 44 -7.75 -8.04 -11.19
N ALA A 45 -8.07 -6.84 -11.67
CA ALA A 45 -9.00 -5.93 -11.00
C ALA A 45 -10.41 -6.52 -10.91
N GLY A 46 -10.89 -7.16 -11.98
CA GLY A 46 -12.17 -7.85 -12.03
C GLY A 46 -12.25 -9.01 -11.03
N ALA A 47 -11.25 -9.89 -11.05
CA ALA A 47 -11.18 -11.03 -10.13
C ALA A 47 -11.14 -10.58 -8.65
N LEU A 48 -10.34 -9.57 -8.33
CA LEU A 48 -10.28 -9.02 -6.98
C LEU A 48 -11.59 -8.36 -6.55
N LYS A 49 -12.27 -7.64 -7.46
CA LYS A 49 -13.59 -7.05 -7.21
C LYS A 49 -14.62 -8.13 -6.87
N GLU A 50 -14.65 -9.23 -7.62
CA GLU A 50 -15.56 -10.36 -7.35
C GLU A 50 -15.30 -10.99 -5.98
N ILE A 51 -14.03 -11.25 -5.64
CA ILE A 51 -13.64 -11.78 -4.32
C ILE A 51 -14.06 -10.80 -3.21
N ALA A 52 -13.74 -9.53 -3.37
CA ALA A 52 -14.11 -8.51 -2.39
C ALA A 52 -15.62 -8.40 -2.20
N GLY A 53 -16.40 -8.49 -3.28
CA GLY A 53 -17.87 -8.51 -3.25
C GLY A 53 -18.42 -9.70 -2.49
N ARG A 54 -17.90 -10.93 -2.73
CA ARG A 54 -18.31 -12.13 -1.99
C ARG A 54 -18.01 -12.06 -0.49
N LEU A 55 -16.93 -11.37 -0.13
CA LEU A 55 -16.51 -11.23 1.27
C LEU A 55 -17.12 -10.02 1.99
N GLY A 56 -17.70 -9.06 1.28
CA GLY A 56 -18.04 -7.75 1.85
C GLY A 56 -16.81 -6.95 2.28
N LEU A 57 -15.67 -7.16 1.60
CA LEU A 57 -14.37 -6.56 1.94
C LEU A 57 -14.17 -5.25 1.19
N GLY A 58 -13.74 -4.19 1.88
CA GLY A 58 -13.29 -2.95 1.24
C GLY A 58 -12.01 -3.17 0.43
N LEU A 59 -12.04 -2.84 -0.87
CA LEU A 59 -10.92 -3.02 -1.80
C LEU A 59 -10.52 -1.72 -2.43
N VAL A 60 -9.21 -1.42 -2.41
CA VAL A 60 -8.53 -0.42 -3.23
C VAL A 60 -7.60 -1.16 -4.18
N TYR A 61 -7.84 -1.04 -5.49
CA TYR A 61 -7.01 -1.72 -6.48
C TYR A 61 -5.63 -1.09 -6.55
N LYS A 62 -4.60 -1.91 -6.47
CA LYS A 62 -3.20 -1.47 -6.51
C LYS A 62 -2.50 -2.00 -7.76
N SER A 63 -1.88 -1.10 -8.49
CA SER A 63 -0.84 -1.46 -9.46
C SER A 63 0.13 -0.29 -9.64
N SER A 64 1.40 -0.59 -9.89
CA SER A 64 2.39 0.46 -10.17
C SER A 64 2.56 0.61 -11.69
N PHE A 65 2.57 1.83 -12.19
CA PHE A 65 2.85 2.10 -13.60
C PHE A 65 4.33 1.93 -13.94
N ASP A 66 5.19 2.07 -12.93
CA ASP A 66 6.64 1.95 -13.03
C ASP A 66 7.24 1.39 -11.73
N LYS A 67 8.32 0.67 -11.83
CA LYS A 67 9.19 0.24 -10.73
C LYS A 67 10.56 0.91 -10.89
N ALA A 68 10.66 2.15 -10.40
CA ALA A 68 11.83 3.02 -10.60
C ALA A 68 13.11 2.51 -9.90
N ASN A 69 13.00 1.61 -8.91
CA ASN A 69 14.10 1.16 -8.06
C ASN A 69 14.51 -0.31 -8.30
N ARG A 70 14.51 -0.76 -9.55
CA ARG A 70 14.96 -2.11 -9.88
C ARG A 70 16.41 -2.36 -9.49
N THR A 71 16.71 -3.56 -8.98
CA THR A 71 18.07 -3.99 -8.65
C THR A 71 18.95 -4.07 -9.92
N SER A 72 18.38 -4.53 -11.04
CA SER A 72 19.06 -4.68 -12.33
C SER A 72 18.56 -3.65 -13.34
N LEU A 73 19.45 -3.13 -14.18
CA LEU A 73 19.11 -2.24 -15.30
C LEU A 73 18.15 -2.91 -16.30
N SER A 74 18.25 -4.24 -16.48
CA SER A 74 17.37 -5.03 -17.35
C SER A 74 16.03 -5.43 -16.71
N GLY A 75 15.79 -5.07 -15.43
CA GLY A 75 14.56 -5.39 -14.73
C GLY A 75 13.33 -4.74 -15.39
N LYS A 76 12.25 -5.50 -15.56
CA LYS A 76 11.00 -4.97 -16.12
C LYS A 76 10.41 -3.91 -15.19
N ARG A 77 10.03 -2.76 -15.75
CA ARG A 77 9.57 -1.59 -14.99
C ARG A 77 8.06 -1.41 -14.98
N GLY A 78 7.34 -1.92 -15.95
CA GLY A 78 5.90 -1.69 -16.16
C GLY A 78 5.64 -1.06 -17.52
N ILE A 79 4.40 -0.57 -17.73
CA ILE A 79 3.96 0.00 -19.03
C ILE A 79 4.20 1.52 -19.15
N GLY A 80 4.68 2.16 -18.08
CA GLY A 80 4.89 3.60 -18.03
C GLY A 80 3.62 4.39 -17.67
N ILE A 81 3.83 5.68 -17.33
CA ILE A 81 2.76 6.52 -16.76
C ILE A 81 1.67 6.81 -17.80
N ASP A 82 2.03 7.16 -19.03
CA ASP A 82 1.07 7.58 -20.06
C ASP A 82 0.06 6.48 -20.38
N ALA A 83 0.56 5.25 -20.62
CA ALA A 83 -0.32 4.11 -20.88
C ALA A 83 -1.14 3.69 -19.66
N ALA A 84 -0.59 3.85 -18.45
CA ALA A 84 -1.26 3.43 -17.22
C ALA A 84 -2.44 4.33 -16.85
N ILE A 85 -2.40 5.63 -17.18
CA ILE A 85 -3.51 6.57 -16.89
C ILE A 85 -4.80 6.07 -17.53
N ASP A 86 -4.78 5.69 -18.79
CA ASP A 86 -5.96 5.22 -19.51
C ASP A 86 -6.50 3.92 -18.88
N VAL A 87 -5.60 3.01 -18.47
CA VAL A 87 -5.98 1.76 -17.82
C VAL A 87 -6.60 2.00 -16.43
N PHE A 88 -6.05 2.91 -15.65
CA PHE A 88 -6.63 3.27 -14.35
C PHE A 88 -8.01 3.94 -14.52
N ALA A 89 -8.15 4.86 -15.48
CA ALA A 89 -9.43 5.47 -15.79
C ALA A 89 -10.48 4.42 -16.16
N GLU A 90 -10.12 3.45 -17.01
CA GLU A 90 -10.99 2.36 -17.44
C GLU A 90 -11.40 1.45 -16.25
N ILE A 91 -10.47 1.09 -15.36
CA ILE A 91 -10.79 0.29 -14.17
C ILE A 91 -11.78 1.05 -13.27
N ARG A 92 -11.59 2.35 -13.07
CA ARG A 92 -12.53 3.18 -12.30
C ARG A 92 -13.90 3.23 -12.94
N GLU A 93 -13.98 3.48 -14.24
CA GLU A 93 -15.23 3.60 -14.97
C GLU A 93 -16.01 2.26 -15.03
N LYS A 94 -15.33 1.19 -15.42
CA LYS A 94 -16.00 -0.12 -15.64
C LYS A 94 -16.20 -0.92 -14.36
N LEU A 95 -15.27 -0.83 -13.42
CA LEU A 95 -15.30 -1.66 -12.22
C LEU A 95 -15.66 -0.87 -10.96
N GLY A 96 -15.64 0.46 -10.98
CA GLY A 96 -15.94 1.30 -9.82
C GLY A 96 -14.94 1.16 -8.69
N LEU A 97 -13.73 0.66 -8.97
CA LEU A 97 -12.70 0.46 -7.94
C LEU A 97 -11.89 1.74 -7.72
N PRO A 98 -11.65 2.14 -6.46
CA PRO A 98 -10.65 3.15 -6.15
C PRO A 98 -9.25 2.63 -6.43
N ILE A 99 -8.35 3.53 -6.83
CA ILE A 99 -7.01 3.20 -7.31
C ILE A 99 -5.94 3.72 -6.36
N VAL A 100 -4.92 2.89 -6.11
CA VAL A 100 -3.63 3.31 -5.54
C VAL A 100 -2.49 2.98 -6.49
N THR A 101 -1.60 3.95 -6.73
CA THR A 101 -0.37 3.75 -7.51
C THR A 101 0.82 4.45 -6.87
N ASP A 102 2.04 3.96 -7.14
CA ASP A 102 3.27 4.60 -6.67
C ASP A 102 3.59 5.86 -7.48
N VAL A 103 4.16 6.87 -6.82
CA VAL A 103 4.78 8.04 -7.46
C VAL A 103 6.23 8.16 -7.01
N HIS A 104 7.14 8.47 -7.92
CA HIS A 104 8.58 8.51 -7.68
C HIS A 104 9.17 9.92 -7.82
N GLU A 105 8.54 10.75 -8.65
CA GLU A 105 8.92 12.11 -8.96
C GLU A 105 7.76 13.06 -8.63
N LYS A 106 8.07 14.30 -8.24
CA LYS A 106 7.05 15.29 -7.84
C LYS A 106 6.10 15.63 -8.98
N GLU A 107 6.57 15.64 -10.22
CA GLU A 107 5.78 15.92 -11.43
C GLU A 107 4.70 14.85 -11.66
N GLN A 108 4.98 13.61 -11.33
CA GLN A 108 4.04 12.49 -11.48
C GLN A 108 2.80 12.64 -10.61
N CYS A 109 2.92 13.32 -9.45
CA CYS A 109 1.81 13.48 -8.51
C CYS A 109 0.60 14.15 -9.17
N ALA A 110 0.81 15.26 -9.89
CA ALA A 110 -0.26 15.99 -10.57
C ALA A 110 -0.82 15.20 -11.77
N ILE A 111 0.03 14.42 -12.44
CA ILE A 111 -0.34 13.62 -13.64
C ILE A 111 -1.27 12.47 -13.26
N VAL A 112 -0.98 11.74 -12.16
CA VAL A 112 -1.79 10.57 -11.76
C VAL A 112 -3.00 10.92 -10.87
N ALA A 113 -3.01 12.08 -10.22
CA ALA A 113 -4.09 12.49 -9.31
C ALA A 113 -5.50 12.45 -9.91
N PRO A 114 -5.74 12.73 -11.20
CA PRO A 114 -7.07 12.60 -11.80
C PRO A 114 -7.62 11.18 -11.78
N VAL A 115 -6.76 10.16 -11.88
CA VAL A 115 -7.15 8.74 -12.00
C VAL A 115 -6.85 7.91 -10.75
N ALA A 116 -6.03 8.40 -9.83
CA ALA A 116 -5.69 7.71 -8.58
C ALA A 116 -6.36 8.39 -7.38
N ASP A 117 -6.96 7.59 -6.50
CA ASP A 117 -7.55 8.06 -5.23
C ASP A 117 -6.49 8.17 -4.14
N VAL A 118 -5.45 7.35 -4.26
CA VAL A 118 -4.34 7.27 -3.30
C VAL A 118 -3.01 7.33 -4.03
N LEU A 119 -2.17 8.30 -3.66
CA LEU A 119 -0.78 8.39 -4.12
C LEU A 119 0.11 7.68 -3.10
N GLN A 120 0.80 6.63 -3.52
CA GLN A 120 1.71 5.89 -2.66
C GLN A 120 3.14 6.40 -2.81
N ILE A 121 3.76 6.73 -1.69
CA ILE A 121 5.18 7.07 -1.61
C ILE A 121 5.96 5.80 -1.26
N PRO A 122 6.88 5.33 -2.14
CA PRO A 122 7.72 4.18 -1.86
C PRO A 122 8.61 4.35 -0.63
N ALA A 123 8.99 3.24 0.00
CA ALA A 123 9.74 3.24 1.26
C ALA A 123 11.07 4.01 1.17
N PHE A 124 11.81 3.88 0.08
CA PHE A 124 13.08 4.60 -0.10
C PHE A 124 12.92 6.12 -0.20
N LEU A 125 11.73 6.59 -0.62
CA LEU A 125 11.42 8.00 -0.85
C LEU A 125 10.62 8.63 0.31
N CYS A 126 10.38 7.91 1.38
CA CYS A 126 9.51 8.34 2.49
C CYS A 126 9.95 9.64 3.18
N ARG A 127 11.21 10.05 3.05
CA ARG A 127 11.76 11.30 3.60
C ARG A 127 11.87 12.45 2.60
N GLN A 128 11.62 12.22 1.31
CA GLN A 128 11.77 13.23 0.25
C GLN A 128 10.72 14.35 0.40
N THR A 129 11.14 15.48 0.95
CA THR A 129 10.24 16.57 1.35
C THR A 129 9.43 17.09 0.16
N ASP A 130 10.08 17.36 -0.97
CA ASP A 130 9.40 17.93 -2.14
C ASP A 130 8.38 16.97 -2.75
N LEU A 131 8.66 15.65 -2.74
CA LEU A 131 7.73 14.62 -3.21
C LEU A 131 6.50 14.53 -2.28
N LEU A 132 6.71 14.54 -0.96
CA LEU A 132 5.63 14.53 0.03
C LEU A 132 4.72 15.76 -0.10
N ILE A 133 5.32 16.95 -0.28
CA ILE A 133 4.59 18.21 -0.49
C ILE A 133 3.81 18.17 -1.80
N ALA A 134 4.42 17.70 -2.89
CA ALA A 134 3.75 17.59 -4.19
C ALA A 134 2.56 16.64 -4.14
N ALA A 135 2.72 15.46 -3.51
CA ALA A 135 1.63 14.52 -3.29
C ALA A 135 0.51 15.13 -2.43
N ALA A 136 0.85 15.80 -1.32
CA ALA A 136 -0.11 16.46 -0.45
C ALA A 136 -0.95 17.52 -1.18
N LYS A 137 -0.31 18.34 -2.02
CA LYS A 137 -0.96 19.42 -2.80
C LYS A 137 -1.98 18.93 -3.81
N THR A 138 -1.97 17.64 -4.18
CA THR A 138 -3.01 17.09 -5.06
C THR A 138 -4.37 16.95 -4.37
N GLY A 139 -4.43 17.01 -3.05
CA GLY A 139 -5.64 16.75 -2.25
C GLY A 139 -6.03 15.25 -2.18
N ARG A 140 -5.32 14.37 -2.88
CA ARG A 140 -5.54 12.92 -2.81
C ARG A 140 -5.00 12.34 -1.51
N VAL A 141 -5.46 11.15 -1.14
CA VAL A 141 -4.90 10.44 0.01
C VAL A 141 -3.43 10.13 -0.24
N VAL A 142 -2.57 10.46 0.71
CA VAL A 142 -1.13 10.18 0.62
C VAL A 142 -0.80 8.99 1.51
N LYS A 143 -0.45 7.86 0.90
CA LYS A 143 -0.05 6.62 1.58
C LYS A 143 1.46 6.50 1.56
N VAL A 144 2.11 6.54 2.72
CA VAL A 144 3.57 6.49 2.81
C VAL A 144 4.04 5.17 3.38
N LYS A 145 4.86 4.44 2.62
CA LYS A 145 5.56 3.26 3.13
C LYS A 145 6.73 3.70 4.01
N LYS A 146 6.78 3.21 5.25
CA LYS A 146 7.91 3.47 6.14
C LYS A 146 9.19 2.90 5.52
N GLY A 147 10.25 3.70 5.46
CA GLY A 147 11.57 3.23 5.04
C GLY A 147 12.10 2.13 5.95
N GLN A 148 12.79 1.15 5.38
CA GLN A 148 13.41 0.05 6.14
C GLN A 148 14.46 0.52 7.14
N PHE A 149 14.96 1.74 6.95
CA PHE A 149 15.95 2.42 7.78
C PHE A 149 15.34 3.36 8.82
N LEU A 150 14.01 3.55 8.82
CA LEU A 150 13.33 4.55 9.63
C LEU A 150 12.67 3.91 10.86
N ALA A 151 12.82 4.54 12.02
CA ALA A 151 12.11 4.14 13.21
C ALA A 151 10.60 4.46 13.11
N PRO A 152 9.70 3.66 13.72
CA PRO A 152 8.25 3.89 13.66
C PRO A 152 7.84 5.29 14.14
N TRP A 153 8.43 5.78 15.22
CA TRP A 153 8.14 7.11 15.80
C TRP A 153 8.61 8.28 14.93
N ASP A 154 9.57 8.06 14.01
CA ASP A 154 10.01 9.09 13.08
C ASP A 154 9.00 9.37 11.96
N MET A 155 8.02 8.48 11.77
CA MET A 155 6.93 8.72 10.83
C MET A 155 6.07 9.94 11.18
N LYS A 156 6.12 10.43 12.43
CA LYS A 156 5.51 11.72 12.81
C LYS A 156 6.03 12.88 11.96
N ASN A 157 7.32 12.87 11.58
CA ASN A 157 7.91 13.91 10.75
C ASN A 157 7.40 13.85 9.29
N VAL A 158 7.12 12.64 8.81
CA VAL A 158 6.50 12.43 7.49
C VAL A 158 5.07 12.95 7.49
N VAL A 159 4.28 12.59 8.51
CA VAL A 159 2.91 13.09 8.70
C VAL A 159 2.91 14.62 8.77
N ALA A 160 3.81 15.21 9.58
CA ALA A 160 3.90 16.66 9.75
C ALA A 160 4.15 17.41 8.43
N LYS A 161 4.95 16.87 7.52
CA LYS A 161 5.19 17.46 6.19
C LYS A 161 3.93 17.47 5.34
N ILE A 162 3.17 16.38 5.32
CA ILE A 162 1.95 16.24 4.50
C ILE A 162 0.84 17.12 5.08
N VAL A 163 0.59 17.00 6.38
CA VAL A 163 -0.44 17.76 7.09
C VAL A 163 -0.13 19.27 7.08
N GLY A 164 1.15 19.63 7.31
CA GLY A 164 1.61 21.03 7.22
C GLY A 164 1.51 21.62 5.81
N SER A 165 1.35 20.76 4.79
CA SER A 165 1.06 21.19 3.40
C SER A 165 -0.45 21.30 3.11
N GLY A 166 -1.30 21.15 4.12
CA GLY A 166 -2.76 21.34 4.03
C GLY A 166 -3.57 20.06 3.76
N ASN A 167 -2.95 18.88 3.75
CA ASN A 167 -3.65 17.61 3.49
C ASN A 167 -3.69 16.71 4.73
N PRO A 168 -4.86 16.54 5.40
CA PRO A 168 -5.00 15.67 6.54
C PRO A 168 -5.09 14.17 6.18
N ASN A 169 -5.30 13.82 4.91
CA ASN A 169 -5.58 12.45 4.46
C ASN A 169 -4.28 11.68 4.25
N VAL A 170 -3.71 11.18 5.34
CA VAL A 170 -2.44 10.42 5.37
C VAL A 170 -2.68 9.02 5.84
N LEU A 171 -2.09 8.03 5.18
CA LEU A 171 -2.00 6.64 5.62
C LEU A 171 -0.53 6.27 5.79
N LEU A 172 -0.21 5.61 6.88
CA LEU A 172 1.14 5.08 7.14
C LEU A 172 1.18 3.59 6.85
N THR A 173 2.29 3.10 6.30
CA THR A 173 2.43 1.68 5.97
C THR A 173 3.72 1.11 6.56
N GLU A 174 3.59 0.11 7.44
CA GLU A 174 4.70 -0.72 7.90
C GLU A 174 5.02 -1.79 6.86
N ARG A 175 6.32 -2.06 6.62
CA ARG A 175 6.79 -3.06 5.64
C ARG A 175 8.09 -3.77 6.03
N GLY A 176 8.46 -3.67 7.27
CA GLY A 176 9.70 -4.23 7.81
C GLY A 176 10.85 -3.23 7.87
N THR A 177 11.80 -3.55 8.70
CA THR A 177 13.04 -2.80 8.96
C THR A 177 14.22 -3.68 8.61
N SER A 178 15.28 -3.11 8.04
CA SER A 178 16.52 -3.84 7.73
C SER A 178 17.15 -4.39 9.02
N PHE A 179 17.46 -5.69 8.99
CA PHE A 179 18.10 -6.40 10.09
C PHE A 179 19.28 -7.20 9.54
N GLY A 180 20.45 -6.56 9.52
CA GLY A 180 21.61 -7.07 8.77
C GLY A 180 21.44 -6.92 7.26
N TYR A 181 22.10 -7.80 6.49
CA TYR A 181 22.05 -7.78 5.02
C TYR A 181 20.89 -8.62 4.51
N ASN A 182 20.20 -8.13 3.48
CA ASN A 182 19.15 -8.84 2.73
C ASN A 182 18.00 -9.42 3.59
N THR A 183 17.84 -8.96 4.84
CA THR A 183 16.83 -9.47 5.77
C THR A 183 16.00 -8.32 6.32
N LEU A 184 14.69 -8.54 6.41
CA LEU A 184 13.74 -7.63 7.04
C LEU A 184 13.11 -8.30 8.25
N VAL A 185 12.87 -7.50 9.29
CA VAL A 185 12.12 -7.90 10.50
C VAL A 185 11.02 -6.89 10.73
N VAL A 186 9.85 -7.37 11.12
CA VAL A 186 8.74 -6.52 11.55
C VAL A 186 8.67 -6.52 13.07
N ASP A 187 8.85 -5.34 13.65
CA ASP A 187 8.49 -5.11 15.06
C ASP A 187 7.01 -4.73 15.14
N MET A 188 6.18 -5.67 15.61
CA MET A 188 4.73 -5.45 15.73
C MET A 188 4.38 -4.30 16.68
N ARG A 189 5.28 -3.91 17.60
CA ARG A 189 5.11 -2.72 18.45
C ARG A 189 5.16 -1.42 17.64
N GLY A 190 5.79 -1.44 16.47
CA GLY A 190 5.84 -0.29 15.56
C GLY A 190 4.48 0.11 15.01
N LEU A 191 3.53 -0.81 14.93
CA LEU A 191 2.18 -0.52 14.44
C LEU A 191 1.42 0.45 15.37
N PRO A 192 1.25 0.17 16.68
CA PRO A 192 0.63 1.12 17.59
C PRO A 192 1.45 2.40 17.75
N GLN A 193 2.81 2.35 17.73
CA GLN A 193 3.64 3.55 17.77
C GLN A 193 3.39 4.49 16.57
N MET A 194 3.22 3.95 15.37
CA MET A 194 2.82 4.77 14.22
C MET A 194 1.39 5.30 14.34
N ALA A 195 0.48 4.54 14.94
CA ALA A 195 -0.91 4.98 15.17
C ALA A 195 -1.00 6.17 16.14
N GLU A 196 -0.03 6.37 17.04
CA GLU A 196 0.08 7.55 17.91
C GLU A 196 0.19 8.87 17.11
N THR A 197 0.59 8.83 15.85
CA THR A 197 0.57 10.01 14.97
C THR A 197 -0.84 10.52 14.69
N GLY A 198 -1.87 9.70 14.94
CA GLY A 198 -3.27 9.94 14.59
C GLY A 198 -3.65 9.48 13.19
N ALA A 199 -2.71 9.11 12.33
CA ALA A 199 -2.98 8.58 10.99
C ALA A 199 -3.31 7.08 11.03
N PRO A 200 -4.21 6.56 10.17
CA PRO A 200 -4.44 5.13 10.03
C PRO A 200 -3.20 4.37 9.56
N VAL A 201 -2.99 3.17 10.12
CA VAL A 201 -1.82 2.33 9.84
C VAL A 201 -2.21 1.13 8.99
N ILE A 202 -1.50 0.95 7.89
CA ILE A 202 -1.60 -0.18 6.97
C ILE A 202 -0.40 -1.10 7.19
N PHE A 203 -0.61 -2.39 7.10
CA PHE A 203 0.48 -3.36 7.11
C PHE A 203 0.70 -3.95 5.71
N ASP A 204 1.91 -3.82 5.18
CA ASP A 204 2.33 -4.43 3.92
C ASP A 204 2.84 -5.84 4.17
N ALA A 205 1.96 -6.81 4.02
CA ALA A 205 2.25 -8.20 4.33
C ALA A 205 3.22 -8.85 3.30
N THR A 206 3.16 -8.41 2.04
CA THR A 206 3.98 -9.00 0.96
C THR A 206 5.41 -8.48 0.95
N HIS A 207 5.62 -7.19 1.21
CA HIS A 207 6.99 -6.67 1.28
C HIS A 207 7.66 -6.87 2.65
N ALA A 208 6.91 -7.20 3.69
CA ALA A 208 7.48 -7.55 5.00
C ALA A 208 8.31 -8.84 4.97
N VAL A 209 8.04 -9.74 4.02
CA VAL A 209 8.75 -11.01 3.83
C VAL A 209 9.80 -10.97 2.72
N GLN A 210 10.03 -9.79 2.14
CA GLN A 210 10.99 -9.58 1.06
C GLN A 210 12.43 -9.74 1.57
N GLN A 211 13.29 -10.28 0.73
CA GLN A 211 14.74 -10.31 0.92
C GLN A 211 15.38 -9.40 -0.14
N PRO A 212 15.57 -8.11 0.15
CA PRO A 212 16.08 -7.14 -0.82
C PRO A 212 17.44 -7.58 -1.38
N GLY A 213 17.54 -7.70 -2.72
CA GLY A 213 18.75 -8.16 -3.39
C GLY A 213 19.14 -9.62 -3.11
N GLY A 214 18.29 -10.42 -2.45
CA GLY A 214 18.61 -11.78 -2.02
C GLY A 214 18.86 -12.79 -3.16
N LEU A 215 18.45 -12.46 -4.39
CA LEU A 215 18.73 -13.25 -5.60
C LEU A 215 19.77 -12.56 -6.53
N GLY A 216 20.57 -11.63 -6.00
CA GLY A 216 21.57 -10.90 -6.75
C GLY A 216 20.96 -9.84 -7.68
N GLY A 217 20.39 -10.23 -8.81
CA GLY A 217 19.76 -9.31 -9.79
C GLY A 217 18.31 -8.94 -9.47
N SER A 218 17.69 -9.54 -8.45
CA SER A 218 16.32 -9.29 -8.01
C SER A 218 16.16 -9.52 -6.51
N SER A 219 15.04 -9.09 -5.95
CA SER A 219 14.69 -9.40 -4.58
C SER A 219 14.19 -10.84 -4.47
N GLY A 220 14.65 -11.53 -3.42
CA GLY A 220 14.07 -12.78 -2.94
C GLY A 220 12.94 -12.50 -1.94
N GLY A 221 12.46 -13.56 -1.31
CA GLY A 221 11.46 -13.53 -0.26
C GLY A 221 10.83 -14.89 -0.01
N ASP A 222 9.92 -14.93 0.97
CA ASP A 222 9.24 -16.18 1.32
C ASP A 222 7.75 -15.92 1.60
N ARG A 223 6.92 -16.11 0.58
CA ARG A 223 5.46 -15.88 0.66
C ARG A 223 4.76 -16.72 1.73
N ARG A 224 5.36 -17.81 2.21
CA ARG A 224 4.78 -18.64 3.28
C ARG A 224 4.58 -17.86 4.57
N PHE A 225 5.36 -16.81 4.79
CA PHE A 225 5.25 -15.97 5.98
C PHE A 225 4.27 -14.79 5.81
N VAL A 226 3.74 -14.53 4.61
CA VAL A 226 2.74 -13.48 4.39
C VAL A 226 1.52 -13.67 5.29
N PRO A 227 0.83 -14.83 5.30
CA PRO A 227 -0.32 -15.02 6.19
C PRO A 227 0.06 -15.00 7.68
N VAL A 228 1.29 -15.41 8.04
CA VAL A 228 1.75 -15.37 9.44
C VAL A 228 1.84 -13.95 9.95
N LEU A 229 2.53 -13.07 9.20
CA LEU A 229 2.69 -11.67 9.59
C LEU A 229 1.39 -10.87 9.45
N ALA A 230 0.57 -11.18 8.44
CA ALA A 230 -0.74 -10.55 8.26
C ALA A 230 -1.66 -10.83 9.47
N ARG A 231 -1.75 -12.07 9.95
CA ARG A 231 -2.50 -12.42 11.17
C ARG A 231 -2.02 -11.62 12.37
N ALA A 232 -0.71 -11.55 12.59
CA ALA A 232 -0.14 -10.79 13.70
C ALA A 232 -0.50 -9.31 13.62
N ALA A 233 -0.38 -8.69 12.44
CA ALA A 233 -0.70 -7.28 12.24
C ALA A 233 -2.20 -6.99 12.44
N VAL A 234 -3.08 -7.85 11.93
CA VAL A 234 -4.54 -7.71 12.12
C VAL A 234 -4.91 -7.88 13.60
N ALA A 235 -4.25 -8.80 14.32
CA ALA A 235 -4.45 -8.96 15.76
C ALA A 235 -3.98 -7.74 16.58
N VAL A 236 -3.02 -6.95 16.06
CA VAL A 236 -2.65 -5.65 16.66
C VAL A 236 -3.72 -4.57 16.42
N GLY A 237 -4.49 -4.65 15.34
CA GLY A 237 -5.57 -3.71 15.03
C GLY A 237 -5.23 -2.66 13.99
N VAL A 238 -4.57 -3.05 12.89
CA VAL A 238 -4.29 -2.16 11.75
C VAL A 238 -5.55 -1.73 11.00
N ALA A 239 -5.51 -0.58 10.33
CA ALA A 239 -6.60 -0.05 9.52
C ALA A 239 -6.81 -0.83 8.22
N GLY A 240 -5.78 -1.50 7.73
CA GLY A 240 -5.86 -2.26 6.50
C GLY A 240 -4.58 -3.03 6.20
N LEU A 241 -4.64 -3.77 5.10
CA LEU A 241 -3.53 -4.58 4.59
C LEU A 241 -3.15 -4.14 3.18
N PHE A 242 -1.87 -4.21 2.86
CA PHE A 242 -1.36 -4.12 1.51
C PHE A 242 -0.85 -5.50 1.10
N ILE A 243 -1.39 -6.04 0.01
CA ILE A 243 -1.10 -7.39 -0.45
C ILE A 243 -0.92 -7.39 -1.97
N GLU A 244 0.28 -7.69 -2.44
CA GLU A 244 0.48 -7.98 -3.84
C GLU A 244 0.05 -9.41 -4.15
N THR A 245 -0.74 -9.57 -5.20
CA THR A 245 -1.28 -10.86 -5.64
C THR A 245 -1.24 -10.98 -7.15
N HIS A 246 -1.10 -12.20 -7.65
CA HIS A 246 -0.99 -12.50 -9.07
C HIS A 246 -1.56 -13.90 -9.33
N GLU A 247 -2.14 -14.15 -10.50
CA GLU A 247 -2.66 -15.47 -10.88
C GLU A 247 -1.55 -16.53 -10.94
N ALA A 248 -0.35 -16.14 -11.38
CA ALA A 248 0.82 -17.01 -11.50
C ALA A 248 2.10 -16.32 -10.97
N PRO A 249 2.28 -16.16 -9.64
CA PRO A 249 3.39 -15.38 -9.07
C PRO A 249 4.77 -15.86 -9.50
N ASP A 250 4.95 -17.17 -9.75
CA ASP A 250 6.24 -17.74 -10.08
C ASP A 250 6.75 -17.36 -11.47
N THR A 251 5.85 -16.90 -12.35
CA THR A 251 6.18 -16.39 -13.70
C THR A 251 6.05 -14.87 -13.79
N ALA A 252 5.63 -14.22 -12.72
CA ALA A 252 5.47 -12.77 -12.71
C ALA A 252 6.82 -12.05 -12.91
N PRO A 253 6.83 -10.92 -13.61
CA PRO A 253 8.06 -10.21 -13.95
C PRO A 253 8.73 -9.52 -12.75
N SER A 254 8.08 -9.49 -11.58
CA SER A 254 8.58 -8.84 -10.36
C SER A 254 7.96 -9.42 -9.11
N ASP A 255 8.75 -9.45 -8.02
CA ASP A 255 8.35 -9.80 -6.64
C ASP A 255 7.61 -11.15 -6.49
N GLY A 256 7.74 -12.02 -7.50
CA GLY A 256 7.12 -13.34 -7.51
C GLY A 256 7.25 -14.11 -6.19
N PRO A 257 8.45 -14.21 -5.57
CA PRO A 257 8.64 -14.92 -4.31
C PRO A 257 7.80 -14.40 -3.13
N ASN A 258 7.30 -13.16 -3.20
CA ASN A 258 6.55 -12.52 -2.12
C ASN A 258 5.05 -12.48 -2.38
N MET A 259 4.62 -12.48 -3.64
CA MET A 259 3.21 -12.31 -3.99
C MET A 259 2.37 -13.51 -3.57
N VAL A 260 1.16 -13.22 -3.12
CA VAL A 260 0.14 -14.23 -2.81
C VAL A 260 -0.48 -14.73 -4.11
N PRO A 261 -0.56 -16.05 -4.37
CA PRO A 261 -1.34 -16.56 -5.49
C PRO A 261 -2.80 -16.13 -5.38
N LEU A 262 -3.40 -15.68 -6.47
CA LEU A 262 -4.78 -15.18 -6.47
C LEU A 262 -5.78 -16.20 -5.90
N LYS A 263 -5.55 -17.50 -6.16
CA LYS A 263 -6.38 -18.59 -5.63
C LYS A 263 -6.36 -18.70 -4.08
N ASP A 264 -5.28 -18.21 -3.45
CA ASP A 264 -5.09 -18.27 -2.01
C ASP A 264 -5.55 -16.96 -1.33
N PHE A 265 -5.87 -15.92 -2.12
CA PHE A 265 -6.23 -14.60 -1.61
C PHE A 265 -7.57 -14.63 -0.84
N GLU A 266 -8.62 -15.21 -1.41
CA GLU A 266 -9.94 -15.24 -0.76
C GLU A 266 -9.93 -16.00 0.59
N PRO A 267 -9.42 -17.24 0.69
CA PRO A 267 -9.39 -17.95 1.96
C PRO A 267 -8.55 -17.23 3.01
N MET A 268 -7.41 -16.62 2.62
CA MET A 268 -6.60 -15.82 3.53
C MET A 268 -7.37 -14.60 4.05
N MET A 269 -8.03 -13.84 3.16
CA MET A 269 -8.79 -12.66 3.58
C MET A 269 -9.96 -13.01 4.47
N ARG A 270 -10.64 -14.13 4.24
CA ARG A 270 -11.73 -14.62 5.10
C ARG A 270 -11.26 -14.85 6.54
N GLU A 271 -10.11 -15.50 6.70
CA GLU A 271 -9.48 -15.69 8.01
C GLU A 271 -9.11 -14.36 8.67
N LEU A 272 -8.46 -13.47 7.94
CA LEU A 272 -8.00 -12.18 8.46
C LEU A 272 -9.17 -11.27 8.87
N MET A 273 -10.27 -11.27 8.14
CA MET A 273 -11.51 -10.55 8.51
C MET A 273 -12.13 -11.08 9.81
N ALA A 274 -12.07 -12.39 10.03
CA ALA A 274 -12.56 -12.97 11.28
C ALA A 274 -11.72 -12.53 12.50
N ILE A 275 -10.38 -12.49 12.34
CA ILE A 275 -9.47 -11.97 13.38
C ILE A 275 -9.72 -10.48 13.61
N ASP A 276 -9.88 -9.70 12.54
CA ASP A 276 -10.17 -8.26 12.62
C ASP A 276 -11.46 -7.97 13.40
N ALA A 277 -12.51 -8.75 13.15
CA ALA A 277 -13.78 -8.62 13.85
C ALA A 277 -13.63 -8.88 15.35
N LEU A 278 -12.85 -9.89 15.74
CA LEU A 278 -12.54 -10.19 17.14
C LEU A 278 -11.71 -9.08 17.79
N THR A 279 -10.66 -8.63 17.11
CA THR A 279 -9.72 -7.62 17.62
C THR A 279 -10.42 -6.28 17.86
N LYS A 280 -11.26 -5.85 16.94
CA LYS A 280 -11.92 -4.54 17.01
C LYS A 280 -13.26 -4.58 17.75
N LYS A 281 -13.58 -5.71 18.39
CA LYS A 281 -14.80 -5.91 19.18
C LYS A 281 -16.08 -5.42 18.45
N ARG A 282 -16.17 -5.73 17.18
CA ARG A 282 -17.36 -5.39 16.42
C ARG A 282 -18.48 -6.37 16.74
N ALA A 283 -19.58 -5.80 17.20
CA ALA A 283 -20.83 -6.54 17.39
C ALA A 283 -21.42 -6.99 16.05
#